data_148b7bccb704ec980bb9a8af5079335a
#
_entry.id   148b7bccb704ec980bb9a8af5079335a
#
_cell.length_a   1.000
_cell.length_b   1.000
_cell.length_c   1.000
_cell.angle_alpha   90.00
_cell.angle_beta   90.00
_cell.angle_gamma   90.00
#
_symmetry.space_group_name_H-M   'P 1'
#
loop_
_entity.id
_entity.type
_entity.pdbx_description
1 polymer ?
#
loop_
_entity_poly.entity_id
_entity_poly.type
_entity_poly.pdbx_seq_one_letter_code
_entity_poly.pdbx_strand_id
1 'polypeptide(L)'
;DHGNWVYDMGKNLCETFYLNDPQVDAIWSSGADMTRACVDVLSEFGAQIPPITGEGNNGFFGQWVEMGYPSISAEYSPSQAAAGVRAAVALLEGQEMNKHYIYEPEGWDVAKAAEYYRDDLSANVWWPTELPEETLQELYGN
;
A
#
# COMPACT_ATOMS: atom_id res chain seq x y z
N ASP A 1 2.16 -15.41 9.55
CA ASP A 1 3.58 -15.40 9.16
C ASP A 1 4.05 -14.01 8.76
N HIS A 2 5.36 -13.82 8.64
CA HIS A 2 5.96 -12.52 8.40
C HIS A 2 6.57 -12.44 7.00
N GLY A 3 5.98 -11.63 6.12
CA GLY A 3 6.48 -11.35 4.76
C GLY A 3 7.51 -10.22 4.70
N ASN A 4 7.83 -9.58 5.83
CA ASN A 4 8.83 -8.50 5.97
C ASN A 4 8.64 -7.33 4.98
N TRP A 5 7.40 -7.09 4.54
CA TRP A 5 7.02 -6.09 3.52
C TRP A 5 7.76 -6.25 2.18
N VAL A 6 8.20 -7.49 1.86
CA VAL A 6 8.95 -7.80 0.65
C VAL A 6 8.08 -8.64 -0.27
N TYR A 7 8.02 -8.27 -1.56
CA TYR A 7 7.24 -8.96 -2.59
C TYR A 7 7.55 -10.46 -2.66
N ASP A 8 8.83 -10.85 -2.79
CA ASP A 8 9.22 -12.25 -2.95
C ASP A 8 8.86 -13.10 -1.73
N MET A 9 8.97 -12.53 -0.54
CA MET A 9 8.56 -13.24 0.68
C MET A 9 7.03 -13.38 0.76
N GLY A 10 6.30 -12.33 0.37
CA GLY A 10 4.84 -12.38 0.25
C GLY A 10 4.39 -13.44 -0.74
N LYS A 11 5.08 -13.53 -1.90
CA LYS A 11 4.81 -14.53 -2.94
C LYS A 11 4.96 -15.95 -2.40
N ASN A 12 6.09 -16.26 -1.77
CA ASN A 12 6.37 -17.59 -1.20
C ASN A 12 5.38 -17.97 -0.10
N LEU A 13 4.99 -17.01 0.74
CA LEU A 13 4.01 -17.26 1.80
C LEU A 13 2.62 -17.52 1.23
N CYS A 14 2.17 -16.72 0.27
CA CYS A 14 0.86 -16.87 -0.35
C CYS A 14 0.77 -18.20 -1.11
N GLU A 15 1.81 -18.57 -1.86
CA GLU A 15 1.91 -19.87 -2.52
C GLU A 15 1.80 -21.02 -1.49
N THR A 16 2.52 -20.93 -0.39
CA THR A 16 2.47 -21.92 0.68
C THR A 16 1.08 -22.04 1.29
N PHE A 17 0.41 -20.90 1.56
CA PHE A 17 -0.94 -20.91 2.11
C PHE A 17 -1.94 -21.49 1.12
N TYR A 18 -1.89 -21.09 -0.13
CA TYR A 18 -2.81 -21.58 -1.16
C TYR A 18 -2.64 -23.09 -1.40
N LEU A 19 -1.42 -23.60 -1.43
CA LEU A 19 -1.18 -25.03 -1.62
C LEU A 19 -1.64 -25.87 -0.42
N ASN A 20 -1.65 -25.32 0.79
CA ASN A 20 -2.12 -26.02 1.99
C ASN A 20 -3.65 -25.91 2.17
N ASP A 21 -4.23 -24.79 1.85
CA ASP A 21 -5.68 -24.54 1.94
C ASP A 21 -6.12 -23.58 0.82
N PRO A 22 -6.57 -24.10 -0.32
CA PRO A 22 -6.98 -23.27 -1.46
C PRO A 22 -8.36 -22.59 -1.26
N GLN A 23 -9.06 -22.88 -0.17
CA GLN A 23 -10.40 -22.33 0.12
C GLN A 23 -10.31 -21.25 1.19
N VAL A 24 -9.84 -20.06 0.81
CA VAL A 24 -9.80 -18.89 1.70
C VAL A 24 -10.92 -17.91 1.36
N ASP A 25 -11.61 -17.42 2.37
CA ASP A 25 -12.73 -16.46 2.20
C ASP A 25 -12.26 -15.01 2.11
N ALA A 26 -11.12 -14.69 2.73
CA ALA A 26 -10.50 -13.37 2.70
C ALA A 26 -9.02 -13.44 3.07
N ILE A 27 -8.25 -12.45 2.62
CA ILE A 27 -6.83 -12.32 2.96
C ILE A 27 -6.60 -10.95 3.60
N TRP A 28 -6.08 -10.96 4.81
CA TRP A 28 -5.56 -9.76 5.43
C TRP A 28 -4.06 -9.64 5.18
N SER A 29 -3.65 -8.57 4.55
CA SER A 29 -2.25 -8.24 4.30
C SER A 29 -1.95 -6.84 4.82
N SER A 30 -0.83 -6.69 5.52
CA SER A 30 -0.37 -5.42 6.07
C SER A 30 0.65 -4.70 5.19
N GLY A 31 0.77 -5.09 3.93
CA GLY A 31 1.75 -4.47 3.03
C GLY A 31 1.38 -4.61 1.57
N ALA A 32 1.41 -3.50 0.83
CA ALA A 32 1.03 -3.43 -0.56
C ALA A 32 1.76 -4.44 -1.47
N ASP A 33 3.07 -4.57 -1.31
CA ASP A 33 3.86 -5.49 -2.12
C ASP A 33 3.57 -6.96 -1.82
N MET A 34 3.27 -7.29 -0.57
CA MET A 34 2.82 -8.64 -0.20
C MET A 34 1.43 -8.94 -0.76
N THR A 35 0.53 -7.93 -0.78
CA THR A 35 -0.79 -8.05 -1.40
C THR A 35 -0.66 -8.32 -2.90
N ARG A 36 0.14 -7.52 -3.60
CA ARG A 36 0.41 -7.70 -5.04
C ARG A 36 0.95 -9.10 -5.33
N ALA A 37 1.92 -9.53 -4.56
CA ALA A 37 2.52 -10.84 -4.69
C ALA A 37 1.49 -11.98 -4.51
N CYS A 38 0.59 -11.82 -3.55
CA CYS A 38 -0.47 -12.80 -3.31
C CYS A 38 -1.49 -12.84 -4.46
N VAL A 39 -1.88 -11.68 -4.97
CA VAL A 39 -2.77 -11.58 -6.13
C VAL A 39 -2.14 -12.25 -7.36
N ASP A 40 -0.83 -12.04 -7.59
CA ASP A 40 -0.10 -12.68 -8.69
C ASP A 40 -0.08 -14.20 -8.55
N VAL A 41 0.19 -14.73 -7.34
CA VAL A 41 0.13 -16.18 -7.06
C VAL A 41 -1.25 -16.75 -7.37
N LEU A 42 -2.31 -16.14 -6.83
CA LEU A 42 -3.67 -16.62 -7.06
C LEU A 42 -4.03 -16.61 -8.55
N SER A 43 -3.59 -15.58 -9.28
CA SER A 43 -3.77 -15.46 -10.72
C SER A 43 -3.00 -16.54 -11.49
N GLU A 44 -1.74 -16.81 -11.13
CA GLU A 44 -0.91 -17.87 -11.71
C GLU A 44 -1.54 -19.25 -11.53
N PHE A 45 -2.21 -19.49 -10.42
CA PHE A 45 -2.97 -20.73 -10.17
C PHE A 45 -4.36 -20.73 -10.81
N GLY A 46 -4.80 -19.65 -11.44
CA GLY A 46 -6.15 -19.51 -11.98
C GLY A 46 -7.23 -19.49 -10.90
N ALA A 47 -6.88 -19.13 -9.68
CA ALA A 47 -7.79 -19.05 -8.56
C ALA A 47 -8.61 -17.76 -8.58
N GLN A 48 -9.78 -17.82 -7.96
CA GLN A 48 -10.55 -16.61 -7.68
C GLN A 48 -9.81 -15.80 -6.59
N ILE A 49 -9.60 -14.51 -6.82
CA ILE A 49 -9.02 -13.62 -5.81
C ILE A 49 -10.10 -13.27 -4.79
N PRO A 50 -9.96 -13.68 -3.52
CA PRO A 50 -10.90 -13.33 -2.47
C PRO A 50 -10.73 -11.86 -2.07
N PRO A 51 -11.63 -11.28 -1.26
CA PRO A 51 -11.39 -9.97 -0.66
C PRO A 51 -10.03 -9.92 0.02
N ILE A 52 -9.21 -8.94 -0.36
CA ILE A 52 -7.84 -8.80 0.14
C ILE A 52 -7.59 -7.35 0.55
N THR A 53 -6.87 -7.12 1.64
CA THR A 53 -6.49 -5.77 2.05
C THR A 53 -5.17 -5.34 1.42
N GLY A 54 -4.96 -4.03 1.28
CA GLY A 54 -3.71 -3.47 0.81
C GLY A 54 -3.42 -2.10 1.40
N GLU A 55 -2.29 -1.55 1.04
CA GLU A 55 -1.85 -0.21 1.40
C GLU A 55 -1.62 0.62 0.14
N GLY A 56 -1.64 1.94 0.28
CA GLY A 56 -1.64 2.87 -0.84
C GLY A 56 -0.33 3.03 -1.58
N ASN A 57 0.23 1.98 -2.21
CA ASN A 57 1.31 2.19 -3.16
C ASN A 57 0.86 2.11 -4.62
N ASN A 58 1.60 2.76 -5.51
CA ASN A 58 1.26 2.89 -6.92
C ASN A 58 1.14 1.53 -7.62
N GLY A 59 2.01 0.58 -7.29
CA GLY A 59 1.97 -0.74 -7.89
C GLY A 59 0.74 -1.55 -7.48
N PHE A 60 0.33 -1.47 -6.21
CA PHE A 60 -0.91 -2.10 -5.77
C PHE A 60 -2.13 -1.44 -6.42
N PHE A 61 -2.16 -0.12 -6.51
CA PHE A 61 -3.26 0.58 -7.16
C PHE A 61 -3.38 0.22 -8.64
N GLY A 62 -2.25 0.16 -9.37
CA GLY A 62 -2.25 -0.27 -10.76
C GLY A 62 -2.83 -1.67 -10.95
N GLN A 63 -2.35 -2.64 -10.19
CA GLN A 63 -2.85 -4.02 -10.23
C GLN A 63 -4.34 -4.08 -9.85
N TRP A 64 -4.75 -3.38 -8.80
CA TRP A 64 -6.14 -3.36 -8.34
C TRP A 64 -7.09 -2.75 -9.37
N VAL A 65 -6.71 -1.61 -9.96
CA VAL A 65 -7.50 -0.92 -11.01
C VAL A 65 -7.60 -1.79 -12.27
N GLU A 66 -6.50 -2.43 -12.68
CA GLU A 66 -6.46 -3.29 -13.87
C GLU A 66 -7.31 -4.55 -13.70
N MET A 67 -7.19 -5.22 -12.57
CA MET A 67 -7.80 -6.53 -12.35
C MET A 67 -9.19 -6.48 -11.69
N GLY A 68 -9.52 -5.42 -10.97
CA GLY A 68 -10.85 -5.18 -10.40
C GLY A 68 -11.27 -6.16 -9.29
N TYR A 69 -10.32 -6.80 -8.61
CA TYR A 69 -10.65 -7.73 -7.52
C TYR A 69 -11.18 -7.01 -6.28
N PRO A 70 -11.95 -7.71 -5.41
CA PRO A 70 -12.45 -7.11 -4.17
C PRO A 70 -11.32 -6.72 -3.23
N SER A 71 -11.19 -5.44 -2.92
CA SER A 71 -10.17 -4.96 -2.00
C SER A 71 -10.59 -3.67 -1.30
N ILE A 72 -9.86 -3.34 -0.26
CA ILE A 72 -9.87 -2.06 0.42
C ILE A 72 -8.44 -1.68 0.77
N SER A 73 -8.10 -0.41 0.61
CA SER A 73 -6.83 0.17 1.05
C SER A 73 -7.05 1.11 2.23
N ALA A 74 -6.10 1.16 3.13
CA ALA A 74 -6.04 2.23 4.12
C ALA A 74 -5.08 3.33 3.65
N GLU A 75 -5.44 4.57 3.94
CA GLU A 75 -4.53 5.70 3.81
C GLU A 75 -3.40 5.57 4.83
N TYR A 76 -2.25 5.09 4.38
CA TYR A 76 -1.07 4.91 5.21
C TYR A 76 0.19 5.29 4.44
N SER A 77 0.53 6.58 4.46
CA SER A 77 1.65 7.12 3.69
C SER A 77 2.89 7.37 4.54
N PRO A 78 4.10 7.13 4.00
CA PRO A 78 5.36 7.60 4.60
C PRO A 78 5.42 9.11 4.88
N SER A 79 4.55 9.92 4.26
CA SER A 79 4.41 11.36 4.54
C SER A 79 4.08 11.67 6.01
N GLN A 80 3.57 10.70 6.77
CA GLN A 80 3.42 10.83 8.22
C GLN A 80 4.75 11.07 8.94
N ALA A 81 5.86 10.54 8.41
CA ALA A 81 7.19 10.82 8.94
C ALA A 81 7.56 12.31 8.78
N ALA A 82 7.17 12.94 7.66
CA ALA A 82 7.39 14.38 7.46
C ALA A 82 6.58 15.21 8.49
N ALA A 83 5.35 14.82 8.81
CA ALA A 83 4.58 15.45 9.88
C ALA A 83 5.28 15.31 11.24
N GLY A 84 5.85 14.13 11.53
CA GLY A 84 6.63 13.90 12.75
C GLY A 84 7.87 14.79 12.82
N VAL A 85 8.61 14.96 11.73
CA VAL A 85 9.77 15.86 11.66
C VAL A 85 9.36 17.32 11.87
N ARG A 86 8.28 17.79 11.22
CA ARG A 86 7.75 19.15 11.44
C ARG A 86 7.34 19.38 12.89
N ALA A 87 6.71 18.39 13.52
CA ALA A 87 6.36 18.47 14.95
C ALA A 87 7.61 18.55 15.84
N ALA A 88 8.65 17.78 15.56
CA ALA A 88 9.90 17.83 16.30
C ALA A 88 10.58 19.22 16.18
N VAL A 89 10.61 19.79 14.97
CA VAL A 89 11.15 21.15 14.76
C VAL A 89 10.34 22.17 15.54
N ALA A 90 9.01 22.14 15.47
CA ALA A 90 8.15 23.06 16.20
C ALA A 90 8.40 23.01 17.72
N LEU A 91 8.57 21.80 18.29
CA LEU A 91 8.93 21.63 19.70
C LEU A 91 10.29 22.24 20.04
N LEU A 92 11.31 22.06 19.19
CA LEU A 92 12.63 22.65 19.37
C LEU A 92 12.62 24.17 19.29
N GLU A 93 11.70 24.74 18.52
CA GLU A 93 11.45 26.18 18.44
C GLU A 93 10.60 26.73 19.59
N GLY A 94 10.20 25.88 20.54
CA GLY A 94 9.46 26.28 21.74
C GLY A 94 7.96 26.44 21.52
N GLN A 95 7.41 25.89 20.44
CA GLN A 95 5.97 25.89 20.20
C GLN A 95 5.26 24.90 21.13
N GLU A 96 4.12 25.30 21.68
CA GLU A 96 3.28 24.39 22.45
C GLU A 96 2.57 23.42 21.51
N MET A 97 2.65 22.12 21.85
CA MET A 97 2.01 21.06 21.07
C MET A 97 1.26 20.08 21.96
N ASN A 98 0.20 19.51 21.43
CA ASN A 98 -0.47 18.41 22.10
C ASN A 98 0.44 17.17 22.18
N LYS A 99 0.34 16.40 23.26
CA LYS A 99 1.09 15.15 23.41
C LYS A 99 0.60 14.03 22.49
N HIS A 100 -0.65 14.11 22.06
CA HIS A 100 -1.30 13.12 21.22
C HIS A 100 -2.04 13.81 20.08
N TYR A 101 -1.82 13.32 18.89
CA TYR A 101 -2.59 13.62 17.69
C TYR A 101 -3.19 12.30 17.20
N ILE A 102 -4.49 12.26 17.04
CA ILE A 102 -5.19 11.10 16.49
C ILE A 102 -5.31 11.34 14.99
N TYR A 103 -4.78 10.42 14.23
CA TYR A 103 -4.97 10.35 12.79
C TYR A 103 -6.02 9.28 12.49
N GLU A 104 -7.07 9.65 11.80
CA GLU A 104 -8.11 8.73 11.35
C GLU A 104 -7.89 8.48 9.85
N PRO A 105 -7.30 7.34 9.48
CA PRO A 105 -7.03 7.04 8.07
C PRO A 105 -8.32 6.84 7.30
N GLU A 106 -8.37 7.34 6.08
CA GLU A 106 -9.46 7.08 5.15
C GLU A 106 -9.37 5.66 4.59
N GLY A 107 -10.50 4.98 4.47
CA GLY A 107 -10.59 3.72 3.73
C GLY A 107 -10.84 4.02 2.25
N TRP A 108 -10.00 3.51 1.37
CA TRP A 108 -10.07 3.74 -0.05
C TRP A 108 -10.59 2.53 -0.81
N ASP A 109 -11.49 2.76 -1.73
CA ASP A 109 -11.98 1.79 -2.71
C ASP A 109 -11.21 1.89 -4.04
N VAL A 110 -11.58 1.06 -5.01
CA VAL A 110 -10.93 1.03 -6.33
C VAL A 110 -11.10 2.36 -7.10
N ALA A 111 -12.19 3.09 -6.89
CA ALA A 111 -12.39 4.37 -7.55
C ALA A 111 -11.39 5.40 -7.02
N LYS A 112 -11.16 5.40 -5.71
CA LYS A 112 -10.15 6.24 -5.08
C LYS A 112 -8.73 5.83 -5.48
N ALA A 113 -8.45 4.54 -5.56
CA ALA A 113 -7.16 4.03 -6.07
C ALA A 113 -6.89 4.51 -7.51
N ALA A 114 -7.90 4.53 -8.37
CA ALA A 114 -7.78 5.01 -9.75
C ALA A 114 -7.50 6.52 -9.85
N GLU A 115 -7.93 7.33 -8.87
CA GLU A 115 -7.60 8.77 -8.83
C GLU A 115 -6.11 9.02 -8.57
N TYR A 116 -5.46 8.12 -7.82
CA TYR A 116 -4.06 8.25 -7.43
C TYR A 116 -3.09 7.49 -8.32
N TYR A 117 -3.55 6.41 -8.97
CA TYR A 117 -2.68 5.60 -9.82
C TYR A 117 -2.06 6.41 -10.95
N ARG A 118 -0.75 6.24 -11.13
CA ARG A 118 0.06 6.88 -12.15
C ARG A 118 0.90 5.85 -12.89
N ASP A 119 0.66 5.63 -14.17
CA ASP A 119 1.40 4.69 -15.04
C ASP A 119 2.79 5.22 -15.43
N ASP A 120 3.00 6.52 -15.34
CA ASP A 120 4.29 7.18 -15.57
C ASP A 120 5.24 7.13 -14.35
N LEU A 121 4.79 6.53 -13.24
CA LEU A 121 5.58 6.46 -12.00
C LEU A 121 5.82 5.02 -11.56
N SER A 122 6.96 4.83 -10.89
CA SER A 122 7.34 3.56 -10.28
C SER A 122 6.25 2.99 -9.35
N ALA A 123 6.17 1.66 -9.29
CA ALA A 123 5.33 0.95 -8.33
C ALA A 123 5.61 1.32 -6.87
N ASN A 124 6.79 1.85 -6.58
CA ASN A 124 7.24 2.18 -5.22
C ASN A 124 6.80 3.55 -4.71
N VAL A 125 6.02 4.30 -5.48
CA VAL A 125 5.41 5.54 -4.97
C VAL A 125 4.30 5.22 -3.99
N TRP A 126 4.27 5.92 -2.87
CA TRP A 126 3.24 5.80 -1.84
C TRP A 126 2.32 7.01 -1.81
N TRP A 127 1.03 6.76 -1.71
CA TRP A 127 -0.02 7.76 -1.74
C TRP A 127 -0.72 7.92 -0.38
N PRO A 128 -1.16 9.14 -0.02
CA PRO A 128 -0.81 10.40 -0.68
C PRO A 128 0.65 10.77 -0.47
N THR A 129 1.23 11.51 -1.40
CA THR A 129 2.60 12.06 -1.25
C THR A 129 2.58 13.58 -1.18
N GLU A 130 3.50 14.16 -0.40
CA GLU A 130 3.74 15.59 -0.33
C GLU A 130 4.91 16.03 -1.25
N LEU A 131 5.50 15.11 -2.00
CA LEU A 131 6.61 15.44 -2.89
C LEU A 131 6.13 16.34 -4.04
N PRO A 132 6.88 17.40 -4.36
CA PRO A 132 6.65 18.19 -5.58
C PRO A 132 6.75 17.31 -6.84
N GLU A 133 5.96 17.63 -7.86
CA GLU A 133 5.92 16.83 -9.10
C GLU A 133 7.30 16.61 -9.74
N GLU A 134 8.14 17.65 -9.77
CA GLU A 134 9.51 17.55 -10.30
C GLU A 134 10.34 16.51 -9.53
N THR A 135 10.28 16.53 -8.20
CA THR A 135 10.97 15.56 -7.35
C THR A 135 10.40 14.15 -7.50
N LEU A 136 9.09 14.06 -7.66
CA LEU A 136 8.41 12.79 -7.86
C LEU A 136 8.84 12.13 -9.17
N GLN A 137 8.93 12.91 -10.26
CA GLN A 137 9.41 12.44 -11.56
C GLN A 137 10.92 12.12 -11.55
N GLU A 138 11.73 12.92 -10.87
CA GLU A 138 13.17 12.68 -10.77
C GLU A 138 13.47 11.35 -10.04
N LEU A 139 12.74 11.05 -8.96
CA LEU A 139 13.01 9.88 -8.11
C LEU A 139 12.28 8.62 -8.57
N TYR A 140 11.12 8.76 -9.17
CA TYR A 140 10.19 7.65 -9.42
C TYR A 140 9.61 7.62 -10.83
N GLY A 141 9.99 8.53 -11.73
CA GLY A 141 9.58 8.51 -13.13
C GLY A 141 10.08 7.24 -13.87
N ASN A 142 9.23 6.65 -14.71
CA ASN A 142 9.56 5.47 -15.53
C ASN A 142 10.25 5.86 -16.84
#